data_4d95c4dd694f86b56a3b2dc82fa27eef
#
_entry.id   4d95c4dd694f86b56a3b2dc82fa27eef
#
_cell.length_a   1.000
_cell.length_b   1.000
_cell.length_c   1.000
_cell.angle_alpha   90.00
_cell.angle_beta   90.00
_cell.angle_gamma   90.00
#
_symmetry.space_group_name_H-M   'P 1'
#
loop_
_entity.id
_entity.type
_entity.pdbx_description
1 polymer ?
#
loop_
_entity_poly.entity_id
_entity_poly.type
_entity_poly.pdbx_seq_one_letter_code
_entity_poly.pdbx_strand_id
1 'polypeptide(L)'
;MAEAVPDFTEEEVQQMLDNLDSFSPEEVAEINRIVDELEARQTNQAAYDDLIEFCKRMQPDYIVGKHHRILADMLMAIEAGDKDRICVNIPPRHGKSQLVSIFFPAWFLGRNPNKKVMMVSHTTDLAVDFGRKVRNLISTDAYQAIFSTVQLASDSKSAGRWNTNAGGEYYACGIGSALAGRGADLLLVDDPHSEQDVINGNFSVFEKAYEWFTFGARTRLMPGGRVAIIQTRWHMDDLTGRVTRDMAQNERADEYEIVEFPAILEVEDKETDDIVEKPLWPEFFDLEALLRTKASMPTFQWNAQYQQTPTAEEAALVKREWWQIWEQERPPSCEYIIMSLDAAAEKHNRADYTALTTWGVFLYEETDAYNIILLNSIKQRMEFPELKEMAMEEYAEWEPDAFIVEKKSSGTALYQEMRRMGLPVSEYTPHRGSGDKLARLNSVSDIVASGLVWVPPTRWAEEVVEEIAGFPFMSHDDLVDSTVMALMRFRQGGFIRLPTDEPEEQRYFKSRRGGYY
;
A
#
# COMPACT_ATOMS: atom_id res chain seq x y z
N MET A 1 23.30 -36.56 34.82
CA MET A 1 24.50 -35.73 34.54
C MET A 1 25.01 -36.29 33.22
N ALA A 2 24.86 -35.52 32.13
CA ALA A 2 25.46 -35.90 30.86
C ALA A 2 26.99 -35.72 31.05
N GLU A 3 27.76 -36.75 30.82
CA GLU A 3 29.22 -36.65 30.78
C GLU A 3 29.58 -35.67 29.68
N ALA A 4 30.39 -34.66 29.99
CA ALA A 4 30.89 -33.72 29.02
C ALA A 4 31.70 -34.50 27.98
N VAL A 5 31.27 -34.39 26.71
CA VAL A 5 32.06 -34.95 25.60
C VAL A 5 33.41 -34.23 25.60
N PRO A 6 34.54 -34.98 25.53
CA PRO A 6 35.85 -34.40 25.41
C PRO A 6 35.93 -33.44 24.23
N ASP A 7 36.67 -32.32 24.38
CA ASP A 7 36.93 -31.35 23.29
C ASP A 7 37.88 -32.02 22.26
N PHE A 8 37.26 -32.80 21.32
CA PHE A 8 37.99 -33.28 20.16
C PHE A 8 38.04 -32.19 19.07
N THR A 9 39.22 -32.05 18.50
CA THR A 9 39.40 -31.16 17.32
C THR A 9 38.81 -31.86 16.07
N GLU A 10 38.46 -31.06 15.05
CA GLU A 10 37.97 -31.60 13.76
C GLU A 10 38.96 -32.57 13.14
N GLU A 11 40.28 -32.33 13.28
CA GLU A 11 41.35 -33.22 12.80
C GLU A 11 41.35 -34.58 13.51
N GLU A 12 41.16 -34.58 14.84
CA GLU A 12 41.08 -35.83 15.63
C GLU A 12 39.87 -36.65 15.27
N VAL A 13 38.71 -36.01 15.07
CA VAL A 13 37.47 -36.68 14.62
C VAL A 13 37.63 -37.26 13.21
N GLN A 14 38.24 -36.48 12.29
CA GLN A 14 38.51 -36.99 10.93
C GLN A 14 39.44 -38.21 10.94
N GLN A 15 40.48 -38.21 11.79
CA GLN A 15 41.36 -39.36 11.97
C GLN A 15 40.62 -40.59 12.52
N MET A 16 39.64 -40.39 13.44
CA MET A 16 38.82 -41.49 13.95
C MET A 16 37.90 -42.04 12.84
N LEU A 17 37.29 -41.17 12.03
CA LEU A 17 36.45 -41.55 10.89
C LEU A 17 37.24 -42.34 9.82
N ASP A 18 38.46 -41.90 9.52
CA ASP A 18 39.33 -42.57 8.54
C ASP A 18 39.80 -43.97 8.98
N ASN A 19 39.73 -44.26 10.30
CA ASN A 19 40.16 -45.51 10.89
C ASN A 19 39.01 -46.33 11.50
N LEU A 20 37.75 -46.11 11.10
CA LEU A 20 36.57 -46.77 11.66
C LEU A 20 36.66 -48.31 11.70
N ASP A 21 37.31 -48.93 10.72
CA ASP A 21 37.50 -50.39 10.63
C ASP A 21 38.40 -50.94 11.78
N SER A 22 39.13 -50.11 12.49
CA SER A 22 40.00 -50.49 13.61
C SER A 22 39.30 -50.50 14.98
N PHE A 23 38.07 -49.96 15.04
CA PHE A 23 37.31 -49.81 16.28
C PHE A 23 36.26 -50.92 16.45
N SER A 24 35.92 -51.23 17.69
CA SER A 24 34.82 -52.13 18.02
C SER A 24 33.46 -51.49 17.69
N PRO A 25 32.37 -52.25 17.53
CA PRO A 25 31.04 -51.70 17.27
C PRO A 25 30.56 -50.71 18.30
N GLU A 26 30.96 -50.85 19.57
CA GLU A 26 30.62 -49.89 20.65
C GLU A 26 31.39 -48.57 20.50
N GLU A 27 32.70 -48.66 20.16
CA GLU A 27 33.52 -47.46 19.89
C GLU A 27 33.05 -46.73 18.62
N VAL A 28 32.65 -47.45 17.56
CA VAL A 28 32.06 -46.83 16.35
C VAL A 28 30.76 -46.11 16.67
N ALA A 29 29.91 -46.67 17.53
CA ALA A 29 28.69 -46.00 17.96
C ALA A 29 28.99 -44.73 18.77
N GLU A 30 30.01 -44.73 19.60
CA GLU A 30 30.44 -43.54 20.35
C GLU A 30 31.07 -42.48 19.45
N ILE A 31 31.89 -42.87 18.46
CA ILE A 31 32.46 -41.95 17.45
C ILE A 31 31.32 -41.27 16.68
N ASN A 32 30.33 -42.03 16.19
CA ASN A 32 29.18 -41.48 15.48
C ASN A 32 28.40 -40.50 16.38
N ARG A 33 28.22 -40.78 17.66
CA ARG A 33 27.58 -39.84 18.60
C ARG A 33 28.36 -38.56 18.75
N ILE A 34 29.70 -38.63 18.83
CA ILE A 34 30.57 -37.46 18.90
C ILE A 34 30.47 -36.62 17.61
N VAL A 35 30.46 -37.27 16.44
CA VAL A 35 30.29 -36.61 15.14
C VAL A 35 28.95 -35.86 15.07
N ASP A 36 27.85 -36.57 15.39
CA ASP A 36 26.51 -35.99 15.40
C ASP A 36 26.43 -34.76 16.33
N GLU A 37 27.08 -34.83 17.50
CA GLU A 37 27.11 -33.74 18.46
C GLU A 37 27.94 -32.54 17.95
N LEU A 38 29.09 -32.78 17.31
CA LEU A 38 29.92 -31.75 16.70
C LEU A 38 29.19 -31.09 15.52
N GLU A 39 28.57 -31.84 14.63
CA GLU A 39 27.78 -31.33 13.54
C GLU A 39 26.59 -30.45 14.05
N ALA A 40 25.94 -30.92 15.13
CA ALA A 40 24.87 -30.16 15.76
C ALA A 40 25.40 -28.85 16.37
N ARG A 41 26.58 -28.85 17.02
CA ARG A 41 27.21 -27.63 17.55
C ARG A 41 27.60 -26.67 16.44
N GLN A 42 28.21 -27.14 15.35
CA GLN A 42 28.56 -26.32 14.19
C GLN A 42 27.33 -25.71 13.53
N THR A 43 26.26 -26.50 13.31
CA THR A 43 25.00 -26.03 12.77
C THR A 43 24.34 -24.98 13.66
N ASN A 44 24.35 -25.19 14.98
CA ASN A 44 23.80 -24.22 15.94
C ASN A 44 24.64 -22.94 15.99
N GLN A 45 25.97 -23.03 15.87
CA GLN A 45 26.84 -21.86 15.81
C GLN A 45 26.62 -21.07 14.53
N ALA A 46 26.51 -21.74 13.38
CA ALA A 46 26.18 -21.08 12.12
C ALA A 46 24.82 -20.36 12.19
N ALA A 47 23.82 -20.98 12.82
CA ALA A 47 22.50 -20.38 13.03
C ALA A 47 22.52 -19.22 14.06
N TYR A 48 23.45 -19.24 15.01
CA TYR A 48 23.67 -18.12 15.92
C TYR A 48 24.27 -16.89 15.17
N ASP A 49 25.22 -17.12 14.26
CA ASP A 49 25.98 -16.08 13.59
C ASP A 49 25.26 -15.53 12.33
N ASP A 50 24.45 -16.33 11.65
CA ASP A 50 23.80 -15.99 10.39
C ASP A 50 22.28 -16.20 10.42
N LEU A 51 21.54 -15.15 10.04
CA LEU A 51 20.07 -15.16 10.06
C LEU A 51 19.47 -16.18 9.07
N ILE A 52 20.09 -16.41 7.90
CA ILE A 52 19.57 -17.40 6.94
C ILE A 52 19.82 -18.83 7.44
N GLU A 53 20.96 -19.09 8.03
CA GLU A 53 21.24 -20.39 8.66
C GLU A 53 20.31 -20.63 9.85
N PHE A 54 19.97 -19.58 10.61
CA PHE A 54 18.91 -19.66 11.61
C PHE A 54 17.56 -20.02 11.01
N CYS A 55 17.15 -19.36 9.90
CA CYS A 55 15.89 -19.71 9.22
C CYS A 55 15.84 -21.18 8.80
N LYS A 56 16.91 -21.67 8.17
CA LYS A 56 17.02 -23.08 7.75
C LYS A 56 17.00 -24.05 8.95
N ARG A 57 17.62 -23.68 10.06
CA ARG A 57 17.62 -24.47 11.28
C ARG A 57 16.25 -24.55 11.93
N MET A 58 15.49 -23.44 11.90
CA MET A 58 14.12 -23.41 12.43
C MET A 58 13.11 -24.04 11.48
N GLN A 59 13.35 -23.94 10.18
CA GLN A 59 12.50 -24.48 9.13
C GLN A 59 13.37 -25.12 8.03
N PRO A 60 13.59 -26.45 8.07
CA PRO A 60 14.49 -27.14 7.11
C PRO A 60 14.09 -27.03 5.64
N ASP A 61 12.80 -26.84 5.34
CA ASP A 61 12.25 -26.64 4.00
C ASP A 61 12.17 -25.14 3.58
N TYR A 62 12.86 -24.24 4.29
CA TYR A 62 12.88 -22.83 3.96
C TYR A 62 13.61 -22.57 2.64
N ILE A 63 12.88 -22.11 1.62
CA ILE A 63 13.41 -21.82 0.29
C ILE A 63 14.03 -20.41 0.29
N VAL A 64 15.34 -20.35 0.10
CA VAL A 64 16.10 -19.10 0.14
C VAL A 64 16.28 -18.54 -1.27
N GLY A 65 15.71 -17.37 -1.56
CA GLY A 65 16.03 -16.59 -2.75
C GLY A 65 17.19 -15.60 -2.50
N LYS A 66 17.78 -15.06 -3.56
CA LYS A 66 18.86 -14.05 -3.48
C LYS A 66 18.44 -12.80 -2.69
N HIS A 67 17.21 -12.34 -2.86
CA HIS A 67 16.66 -11.20 -2.13
C HIS A 67 16.54 -11.47 -0.62
N HIS A 68 16.28 -12.72 -0.20
CA HIS A 68 16.29 -13.09 1.22
C HIS A 68 17.66 -12.94 1.84
N ARG A 69 18.74 -13.28 1.11
CA ARG A 69 20.12 -13.09 1.60
C ARG A 69 20.43 -11.60 1.77
N ILE A 70 20.12 -10.79 0.77
CA ILE A 70 20.33 -9.34 0.84
C ILE A 70 19.55 -8.73 2.02
N LEU A 71 18.28 -9.11 2.18
CA LEU A 71 17.44 -8.64 3.27
C LEU A 71 17.97 -9.10 4.63
N ALA A 72 18.44 -10.35 4.74
CA ALA A 72 19.04 -10.87 5.97
C ALA A 72 20.33 -10.12 6.33
N ASP A 73 21.19 -9.83 5.36
CA ASP A 73 22.43 -9.05 5.57
C ASP A 73 22.11 -7.64 6.08
N MET A 74 21.07 -6.98 5.55
CA MET A 74 20.60 -5.68 6.05
C MET A 74 20.05 -5.77 7.48
N LEU A 75 19.29 -6.81 7.80
CA LEU A 75 18.74 -7.04 9.14
C LEU A 75 19.83 -7.37 10.16
N MET A 76 20.85 -8.12 9.74
CA MET A 76 22.04 -8.38 10.59
C MET A 76 22.84 -7.09 10.82
N ALA A 77 22.97 -6.22 9.83
CA ALA A 77 23.58 -4.90 9.99
C ALA A 77 22.78 -3.99 10.95
N ILE A 78 21.45 -4.08 10.94
CA ILE A 78 20.58 -3.45 11.95
C ILE A 78 20.86 -4.04 13.34
N GLU A 79 21.00 -5.34 13.48
CA GLU A 79 21.29 -5.99 14.76
C GLU A 79 22.67 -5.60 15.28
N ALA A 80 23.68 -5.58 14.43
CA ALA A 80 25.05 -5.20 14.78
C ALA A 80 25.20 -3.70 15.14
N GLY A 81 24.33 -2.84 14.56
CA GLY A 81 24.38 -1.39 14.71
C GLY A 81 25.20 -0.68 13.66
N ASP A 82 25.48 -1.36 12.57
CA ASP A 82 26.11 -0.79 11.38
C ASP A 82 25.12 0.04 10.57
N LYS A 83 23.82 -0.23 10.75
CA LYS A 83 22.71 0.52 10.15
C LYS A 83 21.65 0.85 11.20
N ASP A 84 21.14 2.08 11.16
CA ASP A 84 20.09 2.53 12.09
C ASP A 84 18.70 2.44 11.49
N ARG A 85 18.57 2.65 10.17
CA ARG A 85 17.28 2.78 9.48
C ARG A 85 17.34 2.09 8.12
N ILE A 86 16.44 1.15 7.90
CA ILE A 86 16.23 0.52 6.58
C ILE A 86 14.77 0.59 6.18
N CYS A 87 14.53 0.71 4.88
CA CYS A 87 13.20 0.63 4.28
C CYS A 87 13.28 -0.30 3.05
N VAL A 88 12.62 -1.43 3.12
CA VAL A 88 12.68 -2.46 2.09
C VAL A 88 11.32 -2.68 1.47
N ASN A 89 11.23 -2.49 0.17
CA ASN A 89 10.02 -2.71 -0.61
C ASN A 89 10.14 -4.02 -1.39
N ILE A 90 9.16 -4.91 -1.21
CA ILE A 90 9.22 -6.27 -1.75
C ILE A 90 7.81 -6.76 -2.13
N PRO A 91 7.66 -7.52 -3.23
CA PRO A 91 6.36 -7.95 -3.72
C PRO A 91 5.60 -8.85 -2.72
N PRO A 92 4.28 -8.97 -2.88
CA PRO A 92 3.48 -9.93 -2.11
C PRO A 92 3.99 -11.36 -2.31
N ARG A 93 3.91 -12.18 -1.25
CA ARG A 93 4.29 -13.61 -1.28
C ARG A 93 5.76 -13.92 -1.57
N HIS A 94 6.65 -12.95 -1.49
CA HIS A 94 8.10 -13.14 -1.64
C HIS A 94 8.84 -13.32 -0.29
N GLY A 95 8.20 -13.90 0.71
CA GLY A 95 8.85 -14.36 1.94
C GLY A 95 9.14 -13.27 2.99
N LYS A 96 8.82 -11.99 2.74
CA LYS A 96 9.17 -10.86 3.60
C LYS A 96 8.76 -11.01 5.06
N SER A 97 7.47 -11.25 5.32
CA SER A 97 6.94 -11.29 6.69
C SER A 97 7.45 -12.50 7.49
N GLN A 98 7.75 -13.63 6.83
CA GLN A 98 8.32 -14.78 7.49
C GLN A 98 9.74 -14.49 7.98
N LEU A 99 10.58 -13.88 7.14
CA LEU A 99 11.94 -13.51 7.50
C LEU A 99 11.96 -12.38 8.54
N VAL A 100 11.24 -11.28 8.28
CA VAL A 100 11.34 -10.05 9.06
C VAL A 100 10.50 -10.06 10.32
N SER A 101 9.29 -10.65 10.27
CA SER A 101 8.32 -10.52 11.35
C SER A 101 8.26 -11.75 12.25
N ILE A 102 8.92 -12.88 11.84
CA ILE A 102 8.95 -14.12 12.63
C ILE A 102 10.40 -14.48 12.96
N PHE A 103 11.25 -14.77 11.97
CA PHE A 103 12.60 -15.27 12.24
C PHE A 103 13.52 -14.19 12.82
N PHE A 104 13.56 -13.00 12.21
CA PHE A 104 14.46 -11.94 12.67
C PHE A 104 14.21 -11.51 14.13
N PRO A 105 13.00 -11.21 14.60
CA PRO A 105 12.80 -10.82 15.99
C PRO A 105 13.11 -11.94 16.98
N ALA A 106 12.91 -13.21 16.60
CA ALA A 106 13.33 -14.34 17.42
C ALA A 106 14.87 -14.41 17.53
N TRP A 107 15.57 -14.33 16.39
CA TRP A 107 17.03 -14.32 16.32
C TRP A 107 17.63 -13.09 17.04
N PHE A 108 17.06 -11.89 16.82
CA PHE A 108 17.48 -10.65 17.48
C PHE A 108 17.40 -10.76 19.00
N LEU A 109 16.28 -11.27 19.54
CA LEU A 109 16.12 -11.47 20.98
C LEU A 109 16.98 -12.61 21.53
N GLY A 110 17.32 -13.60 20.71
CA GLY A 110 18.29 -14.63 21.06
C GLY A 110 19.68 -14.06 21.33
N ARG A 111 20.13 -13.15 20.48
CA ARG A 111 21.42 -12.44 20.60
C ARG A 111 21.37 -11.28 21.60
N ASN A 112 20.21 -10.66 21.77
CA ASN A 112 19.99 -9.48 22.61
C ASN A 112 18.83 -9.67 23.58
N PRO A 113 18.94 -10.58 24.57
CA PRO A 113 17.80 -11.04 25.37
C PRO A 113 17.19 -10.00 26.30
N ASN A 114 17.84 -8.85 26.50
CA ASN A 114 17.39 -7.72 27.34
C ASN A 114 16.81 -6.56 26.51
N LYS A 115 16.81 -6.65 25.19
CA LYS A 115 16.33 -5.61 24.29
C LYS A 115 14.81 -5.67 24.09
N LYS A 116 14.23 -4.55 23.64
CA LYS A 116 12.79 -4.39 23.43
C LYS A 116 12.49 -4.28 21.95
N VAL A 117 11.63 -5.17 21.45
CA VAL A 117 11.16 -5.20 20.07
C VAL A 117 9.72 -4.72 20.04
N MET A 118 9.43 -3.73 19.20
CA MET A 118 8.08 -3.29 18.87
C MET A 118 7.78 -3.72 17.43
N MET A 119 6.76 -4.56 17.27
CA MET A 119 6.27 -5.05 15.98
C MET A 119 4.98 -4.35 15.61
N VAL A 120 4.95 -3.74 14.43
CA VAL A 120 3.83 -2.95 13.92
C VAL A 120 3.36 -3.51 12.58
N SER A 121 2.06 -3.60 12.38
CA SER A 121 1.44 -3.89 11.08
C SER A 121 0.18 -3.05 10.89
N HIS A 122 -0.48 -3.13 9.73
CA HIS A 122 -1.72 -2.37 9.47
C HIS A 122 -2.85 -2.71 10.46
N THR A 123 -2.92 -3.95 10.99
CA THR A 123 -3.86 -4.32 12.05
C THR A 123 -3.17 -4.90 13.26
N THR A 124 -3.80 -4.70 14.43
CA THR A 124 -3.33 -5.31 15.69
C THR A 124 -3.37 -6.83 15.63
N ASP A 125 -4.39 -7.42 15.02
CA ASP A 125 -4.57 -8.87 14.95
C ASP A 125 -3.43 -9.54 14.17
N LEU A 126 -3.00 -8.93 13.05
CA LEU A 126 -1.86 -9.44 12.27
C LEU A 126 -0.55 -9.33 13.06
N ALA A 127 -0.29 -8.18 13.69
CA ALA A 127 0.89 -8.00 14.52
C ALA A 127 0.94 -9.00 15.70
N VAL A 128 -0.20 -9.25 16.34
CA VAL A 128 -0.35 -10.24 17.43
C VAL A 128 -0.13 -11.67 16.93
N ASP A 129 -0.56 -11.99 15.71
CA ASP A 129 -0.30 -13.31 15.11
C ASP A 129 1.20 -13.53 14.90
N PHE A 130 1.95 -12.52 14.43
CA PHE A 130 3.41 -12.57 14.39
C PHE A 130 4.00 -12.77 15.78
N GLY A 131 3.56 -12.00 16.77
CA GLY A 131 4.03 -12.12 18.15
C GLY A 131 3.82 -13.52 18.75
N ARG A 132 2.69 -14.17 18.43
CA ARG A 132 2.41 -15.55 18.81
C ARG A 132 3.39 -16.54 18.15
N LYS A 133 3.67 -16.37 16.86
CA LYS A 133 4.61 -17.20 16.10
C LYS A 133 6.03 -17.07 16.65
N VAL A 134 6.50 -15.84 16.89
CA VAL A 134 7.82 -15.58 17.50
C VAL A 134 7.92 -16.21 18.88
N ARG A 135 6.92 -16.00 19.73
CA ARG A 135 6.88 -16.59 21.08
C ARG A 135 6.95 -18.13 21.03
N ASN A 136 6.19 -18.75 20.14
CA ASN A 136 6.18 -20.20 20.00
C ASN A 136 7.54 -20.71 19.48
N LEU A 137 8.17 -19.98 18.56
CA LEU A 137 9.49 -20.31 18.01
C LEU A 137 10.57 -20.31 19.11
N ILE A 138 10.58 -19.29 19.98
CA ILE A 138 11.51 -19.19 21.12
C ILE A 138 11.36 -20.39 22.08
N SER A 139 10.17 -20.99 22.15
CA SER A 139 9.88 -22.11 23.04
C SER A 139 10.26 -23.48 22.45
N THR A 140 10.78 -23.55 21.20
CA THR A 140 11.16 -24.82 20.57
C THR A 140 12.52 -25.31 21.06
N ASP A 141 12.71 -26.63 21.09
CA ASP A 141 14.01 -27.24 21.45
C ASP A 141 15.12 -26.82 20.49
N ALA A 142 14.80 -26.66 19.20
CA ALA A 142 15.75 -26.19 18.19
C ALA A 142 16.25 -24.76 18.48
N TYR A 143 15.37 -23.86 18.91
CA TYR A 143 15.76 -22.51 19.33
C TYR A 143 16.60 -22.54 20.60
N GLN A 144 16.18 -23.31 21.61
CA GLN A 144 16.88 -23.46 22.88
C GLN A 144 18.29 -24.08 22.72
N ALA A 145 18.47 -24.91 21.68
CA ALA A 145 19.79 -25.47 21.35
C ALA A 145 20.77 -24.40 20.84
N ILE A 146 20.26 -23.29 20.24
CA ILE A 146 21.06 -22.16 19.75
C ILE A 146 21.23 -21.11 20.86
N PHE A 147 20.13 -20.74 21.52
CA PHE A 147 20.05 -19.67 22.51
C PHE A 147 19.66 -20.21 23.89
N SER A 148 20.46 -21.08 24.44
CA SER A 148 20.17 -21.84 25.67
C SER A 148 19.86 -21.00 26.92
N THR A 149 20.31 -19.74 26.96
CA THR A 149 20.09 -18.82 28.07
C THR A 149 18.83 -17.97 27.95
N VAL A 150 18.16 -17.98 26.77
CA VAL A 150 17.00 -17.15 26.46
C VAL A 150 15.72 -17.95 26.58
N GLN A 151 14.87 -17.58 27.52
CA GLN A 151 13.59 -18.22 27.75
C GLN A 151 12.49 -17.17 27.92
N LEU A 152 11.24 -17.57 27.75
CA LEU A 152 10.11 -16.72 28.10
C LEU A 152 10.00 -16.56 29.62
N ALA A 153 9.69 -15.36 30.09
CA ALA A 153 9.40 -15.14 31.48
C ALA A 153 8.14 -15.95 31.89
N SER A 154 8.15 -16.48 33.11
CA SER A 154 7.14 -17.43 33.58
C SER A 154 5.70 -16.89 33.62
N ASP A 155 5.55 -15.57 33.72
CA ASP A 155 4.28 -14.82 33.73
C ASP A 155 3.88 -14.28 32.35
N SER A 156 4.70 -14.47 31.32
CA SER A 156 4.52 -13.92 29.96
C SER A 156 3.75 -14.88 29.05
N LYS A 157 2.41 -14.84 29.10
CA LYS A 157 1.53 -15.75 28.33
C LYS A 157 0.79 -15.09 27.16
N SER A 158 0.75 -13.76 27.08
CA SER A 158 0.02 -13.05 26.01
C SER A 158 0.68 -13.24 24.64
N ALA A 159 -0.11 -13.33 23.58
CA ALA A 159 0.41 -13.46 22.21
C ALA A 159 1.03 -12.16 21.70
N GLY A 160 0.42 -11.02 22.01
CA GLY A 160 0.85 -9.71 21.53
C GLY A 160 1.84 -9.00 22.43
N ARG A 161 2.09 -9.54 23.65
CA ARG A 161 3.05 -8.96 24.57
C ARG A 161 3.63 -10.02 25.50
N TRP A 162 4.93 -10.15 25.49
CA TRP A 162 5.65 -11.09 26.34
C TRP A 162 7.08 -10.60 26.62
N ASN A 163 7.68 -11.18 27.64
CA ASN A 163 9.00 -10.82 28.10
C ASN A 163 9.95 -12.04 28.06
N THR A 164 11.24 -11.77 27.89
CA THR A 164 12.29 -12.76 28.13
C THR A 164 12.64 -12.82 29.62
N ASN A 165 13.27 -13.91 30.04
CA ASN A 165 13.83 -14.09 31.38
C ASN A 165 14.94 -13.08 31.71
N ALA A 166 15.54 -12.43 30.70
CA ALA A 166 16.59 -11.41 30.84
C ALA A 166 16.04 -9.96 30.83
N GLY A 167 14.70 -9.79 30.85
CA GLY A 167 14.03 -8.47 30.90
C GLY A 167 13.79 -7.82 29.54
N GLY A 168 14.06 -8.50 28.44
CA GLY A 168 13.63 -8.04 27.11
C GLY A 168 12.12 -8.09 26.96
N GLU A 169 11.58 -7.33 26.02
CA GLU A 169 10.14 -7.23 25.77
C GLU A 169 9.87 -7.37 24.26
N TYR A 170 8.83 -8.12 23.91
CA TYR A 170 8.20 -8.08 22.61
C TYR A 170 6.81 -7.46 22.74
N TYR A 171 6.50 -6.47 21.93
CA TYR A 171 5.20 -5.80 21.90
C TYR A 171 4.70 -5.65 20.48
N ALA A 172 3.50 -6.20 20.21
CA ALA A 172 2.83 -6.15 18.93
C ALA A 172 1.64 -5.17 18.95
N CYS A 173 1.52 -4.34 17.92
CA CYS A 173 0.40 -3.42 17.77
C CYS A 173 0.10 -3.11 16.30
N GLY A 174 -1.11 -2.65 16.02
CA GLY A 174 -1.49 -2.09 14.72
C GLY A 174 -1.22 -0.59 14.64
N ILE A 175 -1.19 -0.07 13.41
CA ILE A 175 -1.21 1.38 13.14
C ILE A 175 -2.40 2.01 13.88
N GLY A 176 -2.20 3.19 14.46
CA GLY A 176 -3.21 3.90 15.26
C GLY A 176 -3.30 3.47 16.72
N SER A 177 -2.59 2.43 17.17
CA SER A 177 -2.59 1.98 18.56
C SER A 177 -1.94 2.99 19.50
N ALA A 178 -2.43 3.07 20.75
CA ALA A 178 -1.83 3.90 21.78
C ALA A 178 -0.51 3.30 22.29
N LEU A 179 0.60 4.06 22.23
CA LEU A 179 1.95 3.64 22.57
C LEU A 179 2.49 4.26 23.88
N ALA A 180 1.65 4.93 24.66
CA ALA A 180 2.09 5.59 25.90
C ALA A 180 2.79 4.62 26.86
N GLY A 181 3.94 5.02 27.40
CA GLY A 181 4.70 4.22 28.35
C GLY A 181 5.49 3.04 27.75
N ARG A 182 5.58 2.94 26.42
CA ARG A 182 6.38 1.93 25.72
C ARG A 182 7.71 2.50 25.27
N GLY A 183 8.74 1.66 25.22
CA GLY A 183 10.03 1.96 24.62
C GLY A 183 10.45 0.81 23.70
N ALA A 184 11.25 1.09 22.67
CA ALA A 184 11.75 0.09 21.74
C ALA A 184 13.23 0.33 21.43
N ASP A 185 14.02 -0.74 21.45
CA ASP A 185 15.37 -0.77 20.90
C ASP A 185 15.34 -1.11 19.41
N LEU A 186 14.32 -1.87 18.97
CA LEU A 186 14.05 -2.22 17.59
C LEU A 186 12.56 -2.00 17.28
N LEU A 187 12.29 -1.17 16.30
CA LEU A 187 10.96 -0.97 15.71
C LEU A 187 10.90 -1.68 14.36
N LEU A 188 10.07 -2.68 14.25
CA LEU A 188 9.75 -3.39 13.02
C LEU A 188 8.38 -2.95 12.52
N VAL A 189 8.29 -2.52 11.27
CA VAL A 189 7.03 -2.16 10.62
C VAL A 189 6.87 -3.06 9.39
N ASP A 190 5.89 -3.95 9.42
CA ASP A 190 5.59 -4.88 8.32
C ASP A 190 4.19 -4.61 7.76
N ASP A 191 4.14 -4.29 6.47
CA ASP A 191 2.94 -3.96 5.72
C ASP A 191 2.02 -2.99 6.50
N PRO A 192 2.41 -1.71 6.65
CA PRO A 192 1.64 -0.71 7.41
C PRO A 192 0.32 -0.33 6.73
N HIS A 193 0.11 -0.71 5.49
CA HIS A 193 -1.06 -0.41 4.67
C HIS A 193 -1.73 -1.69 4.19
N SER A 194 -3.05 -1.64 3.98
CA SER A 194 -3.83 -2.77 3.49
C SER A 194 -4.30 -2.56 2.05
N GLU A 195 -4.51 -3.66 1.36
CA GLU A 195 -5.14 -3.72 0.05
C GLU A 195 -6.50 -3.02 0.02
N GLN A 196 -7.31 -3.20 1.07
CA GLN A 196 -8.66 -2.64 1.14
C GLN A 196 -8.69 -1.11 1.21
N ASP A 197 -7.67 -0.49 1.84
CA ASP A 197 -7.57 0.96 1.90
C ASP A 197 -7.43 1.57 0.50
N VAL A 198 -6.65 0.92 -0.36
CA VAL A 198 -6.44 1.35 -1.75
C VAL A 198 -7.68 1.09 -2.61
N ILE A 199 -8.27 -0.11 -2.50
CA ILE A 199 -9.48 -0.49 -3.26
C ILE A 199 -10.66 0.44 -2.94
N ASN A 200 -10.79 0.86 -1.68
CA ASN A 200 -11.86 1.77 -1.23
C ASN A 200 -11.56 3.25 -1.52
N GLY A 201 -10.43 3.59 -2.14
CA GLY A 201 -10.06 4.98 -2.41
C GLY A 201 -9.78 5.80 -1.14
N ASN A 202 -9.50 5.15 -0.01
CA ASN A 202 -9.30 5.81 1.28
C ASN A 202 -7.83 6.22 1.47
N PHE A 203 -7.34 7.15 0.66
CA PHE A 203 -5.92 7.56 0.68
C PHE A 203 -5.51 8.34 1.92
N SER A 204 -6.47 8.88 2.70
CA SER A 204 -6.18 9.53 3.99
C SER A 204 -5.52 8.59 5.01
N VAL A 205 -5.60 7.27 4.79
CA VAL A 205 -4.93 6.28 5.66
C VAL A 205 -3.41 6.40 5.59
N PHE A 206 -2.84 6.77 4.44
CA PHE A 206 -1.39 6.94 4.28
C PHE A 206 -0.87 8.09 5.14
N GLU A 207 -1.57 9.24 5.14
CA GLU A 207 -1.25 10.37 6.01
C GLU A 207 -1.36 9.99 7.48
N LYS A 208 -2.47 9.39 7.89
CA LYS A 208 -2.69 8.95 9.28
C LYS A 208 -1.64 7.93 9.75
N ALA A 209 -1.24 7.00 8.87
CA ALA A 209 -0.19 6.04 9.19
C ALA A 209 1.17 6.72 9.38
N TYR A 210 1.50 7.69 8.52
CA TYR A 210 2.72 8.47 8.62
C TYR A 210 2.74 9.37 9.87
N GLU A 211 1.65 10.08 10.18
CA GLU A 211 1.51 10.86 11.41
C GLU A 211 1.67 9.96 12.65
N TRP A 212 1.01 8.82 12.68
CA TRP A 212 1.12 7.88 13.79
C TRP A 212 2.55 7.32 13.90
N PHE A 213 3.20 7.02 12.78
CA PHE A 213 4.59 6.57 12.77
C PHE A 213 5.52 7.65 13.35
N THR A 214 5.43 8.89 12.90
CA THR A 214 6.31 9.98 13.30
C THR A 214 6.06 10.46 14.73
N PHE A 215 4.81 10.72 15.11
CA PHE A 215 4.45 11.24 16.44
C PHE A 215 4.30 10.13 17.49
N GLY A 216 3.92 8.94 17.07
CA GLY A 216 3.70 7.78 17.94
C GLY A 216 4.92 6.87 18.04
N ALA A 217 5.14 6.03 17.03
CA ALA A 217 6.10 4.92 17.09
C ALA A 217 7.55 5.38 17.16
N ARG A 218 7.97 6.31 16.30
CA ARG A 218 9.34 6.84 16.27
C ARG A 218 9.76 7.47 17.61
N THR A 219 8.84 8.18 18.27
CA THR A 219 9.12 8.82 19.58
C THR A 219 9.28 7.81 20.71
N ARG A 220 9.04 6.53 20.49
CA ARG A 220 9.24 5.44 21.45
C ARG A 220 10.60 4.77 21.35
N LEU A 221 11.40 5.13 20.36
CA LEU A 221 12.74 4.59 20.25
C LEU A 221 13.60 5.02 21.42
N MET A 222 14.29 4.05 21.99
CA MET A 222 15.35 4.31 22.98
C MET A 222 16.57 4.94 22.27
N PRO A 223 17.45 5.64 22.99
CA PRO A 223 18.73 6.11 22.43
C PRO A 223 19.47 4.97 21.73
N GLY A 224 19.84 5.14 20.45
CA GLY A 224 20.42 4.09 19.61
C GLY A 224 19.40 3.05 19.12
N GLY A 225 18.11 3.30 19.30
CA GLY A 225 17.04 2.45 18.78
C GLY A 225 16.94 2.50 17.25
N ARG A 226 16.63 1.36 16.64
CA ARG A 226 16.71 1.11 15.20
C ARG A 226 15.35 0.84 14.59
N VAL A 227 15.22 1.11 13.29
CA VAL A 227 13.96 0.93 12.55
C VAL A 227 14.19 0.10 11.30
N ALA A 228 13.33 -0.89 11.09
CA ALA A 228 13.21 -1.58 9.82
C ALA A 228 11.75 -1.50 9.34
N ILE A 229 11.54 -0.83 8.21
CA ILE A 229 10.25 -0.75 7.52
C ILE A 229 10.31 -1.71 6.36
N ILE A 230 9.41 -2.69 6.32
CA ILE A 230 9.31 -3.65 5.24
C ILE A 230 7.87 -3.65 4.76
N GLN A 231 7.67 -3.38 3.47
CA GLN A 231 6.31 -3.31 2.92
C GLN A 231 6.26 -3.68 1.45
N THR A 232 5.06 -3.95 0.97
CA THR A 232 4.71 -3.85 -0.44
C THR A 232 4.31 -2.41 -0.72
N ARG A 233 4.75 -1.83 -1.85
CA ARG A 233 4.33 -0.49 -2.27
C ARG A 233 2.88 -0.50 -2.72
N TRP A 234 2.15 0.54 -2.34
CA TRP A 234 0.74 0.72 -2.72
C TRP A 234 0.50 2.05 -3.40
N HIS A 235 1.19 3.09 -2.97
CA HIS A 235 0.94 4.47 -3.36
C HIS A 235 2.22 5.30 -3.25
N MET A 236 2.29 6.44 -3.95
CA MET A 236 3.40 7.38 -3.82
C MET A 236 3.50 8.00 -2.40
N ASP A 237 2.37 8.09 -1.69
CA ASP A 237 2.28 8.61 -0.33
C ASP A 237 2.22 7.52 0.75
N ASP A 238 2.50 6.27 0.42
CA ASP A 238 2.67 5.22 1.42
C ASP A 238 3.87 5.53 2.35
N LEU A 239 4.07 4.74 3.38
CA LEU A 239 5.09 5.05 4.38
C LEU A 239 6.49 5.20 3.77
N THR A 240 6.88 4.36 2.79
CA THR A 240 8.14 4.54 2.05
C THR A 240 8.19 5.86 1.31
N GLY A 241 7.15 6.20 0.57
CA GLY A 241 7.09 7.44 -0.20
C GLY A 241 7.21 8.68 0.69
N ARG A 242 6.59 8.65 1.88
CA ARG A 242 6.67 9.74 2.86
C ARG A 242 8.06 9.88 3.47
N VAL A 243 8.68 8.79 3.94
CA VAL A 243 10.04 8.87 4.52
C VAL A 243 11.07 9.29 3.46
N THR A 244 10.92 8.82 2.21
CA THR A 244 11.79 9.24 1.08
C THR A 244 11.66 10.74 0.80
N ARG A 245 10.44 11.26 0.81
CA ARG A 245 10.18 12.69 0.61
C ARG A 245 10.78 13.54 1.73
N ASP A 246 10.65 13.10 2.98
CA ASP A 246 11.26 13.78 4.13
C ASP A 246 12.78 13.86 4.01
N MET A 247 13.42 12.74 3.65
CA MET A 247 14.88 12.70 3.40
C MET A 247 15.29 13.70 2.32
N ALA A 248 14.49 13.82 1.25
CA ALA A 248 14.79 14.75 0.15
C ALA A 248 14.57 16.22 0.53
N GLN A 249 13.66 16.51 1.45
CA GLN A 249 13.27 17.88 1.81
C GLN A 249 13.97 18.44 3.05
N ASN A 250 14.53 17.58 3.90
CA ASN A 250 15.08 17.98 5.18
C ASN A 250 16.39 17.23 5.48
N GLU A 251 17.51 17.93 5.41
CA GLU A 251 18.86 17.41 5.71
C GLU A 251 19.03 16.85 7.14
N ARG A 252 18.09 17.12 8.04
CA ARG A 252 18.09 16.60 9.42
C ARG A 252 17.06 15.48 9.62
N ALA A 253 16.39 15.03 8.58
CA ALA A 253 15.51 13.87 8.67
C ALA A 253 16.32 12.61 8.97
N ASP A 254 15.64 11.57 9.50
CA ASP A 254 16.25 10.25 9.61
C ASP A 254 16.63 9.74 8.22
N GLU A 255 17.85 9.29 8.03
CA GLU A 255 18.32 8.68 6.78
C GLU A 255 17.97 7.19 6.77
N TYR A 256 17.20 6.77 5.77
CA TYR A 256 16.85 5.37 5.52
C TYR A 256 17.63 4.86 4.32
N GLU A 257 18.23 3.69 4.47
CA GLU A 257 18.67 2.93 3.29
C GLU A 257 17.44 2.26 2.66
N ILE A 258 17.12 2.67 1.43
CA ILE A 258 15.93 2.19 0.71
C ILE A 258 16.35 1.16 -0.30
N VAL A 259 15.75 -0.03 -0.23
CA VAL A 259 15.96 -1.12 -1.19
C VAL A 259 14.63 -1.56 -1.76
N GLU A 260 14.56 -1.65 -3.08
CA GLU A 260 13.37 -2.07 -3.81
C GLU A 260 13.67 -3.34 -4.60
N PHE A 261 12.83 -4.36 -4.39
CA PHE A 261 12.92 -5.63 -5.08
C PHE A 261 11.74 -5.77 -6.05
N PRO A 262 11.91 -5.53 -7.35
CA PRO A 262 10.87 -5.81 -8.34
C PRO A 262 10.69 -7.33 -8.51
N ALA A 263 9.45 -7.79 -8.72
CA ALA A 263 9.14 -9.21 -8.93
C ALA A 263 9.75 -9.76 -10.22
N ILE A 264 9.85 -8.92 -11.25
CA ILE A 264 10.52 -9.21 -12.52
C ILE A 264 11.68 -8.24 -12.68
N LEU A 265 12.86 -8.80 -12.84
CA LEU A 265 14.11 -8.09 -13.06
C LEU A 265 14.42 -8.06 -14.56
N GLU A 266 14.78 -6.90 -15.07
CA GLU A 266 15.40 -6.75 -16.38
C GLU A 266 16.93 -6.91 -16.23
N VAL A 267 17.47 -7.95 -16.83
CA VAL A 267 18.90 -8.29 -16.72
C VAL A 267 19.50 -8.39 -18.11
N GLU A 268 20.62 -7.72 -18.33
CA GLU A 268 21.38 -7.85 -19.56
C GLU A 268 21.98 -9.27 -19.67
N ASP A 269 21.69 -9.95 -20.76
CA ASP A 269 22.29 -11.24 -21.06
C ASP A 269 23.69 -11.00 -21.63
N LYS A 270 24.70 -11.46 -20.91
CA LYS A 270 26.12 -11.23 -21.26
C LYS A 270 26.57 -11.92 -22.56
N GLU A 271 25.77 -12.85 -23.08
CA GLU A 271 26.11 -13.57 -24.33
C GLU A 271 25.49 -12.93 -25.57
N THR A 272 24.32 -12.28 -25.41
CA THR A 272 23.54 -11.73 -26.55
C THR A 272 23.41 -10.21 -26.51
N ASP A 273 23.82 -9.54 -25.42
CA ASP A 273 23.55 -8.11 -25.14
C ASP A 273 22.06 -7.75 -25.14
N ASP A 274 21.16 -8.76 -25.07
CA ASP A 274 19.72 -8.54 -24.99
C ASP A 274 19.28 -8.34 -23.54
N ILE A 275 18.22 -7.54 -23.32
CA ILE A 275 17.57 -7.44 -22.02
C ILE A 275 16.59 -8.61 -21.88
N VAL A 276 16.79 -9.43 -20.84
CA VAL A 276 15.94 -10.57 -20.54
C VAL A 276 15.25 -10.38 -19.20
N GLU A 277 13.97 -10.72 -19.16
CA GLU A 277 13.19 -10.71 -17.93
C GLU A 277 13.47 -11.97 -17.09
N LYS A 278 13.75 -11.79 -15.79
CA LYS A 278 13.97 -12.87 -14.84
C LYS A 278 13.14 -12.65 -13.56
N PRO A 279 12.52 -13.71 -13.01
CA PRO A 279 11.82 -13.58 -11.74
C PRO A 279 12.81 -13.32 -10.60
N LEU A 280 12.38 -12.53 -9.61
CA LEU A 280 13.14 -12.25 -8.39
C LEU A 280 13.45 -13.53 -7.60
N TRP A 281 12.51 -14.46 -7.58
CA TRP A 281 12.58 -15.72 -6.83
C TRP A 281 12.22 -16.91 -7.69
N PRO A 282 13.13 -17.32 -8.60
CA PRO A 282 12.87 -18.39 -9.58
C PRO A 282 12.60 -19.76 -8.94
N GLU A 283 13.09 -20.00 -7.72
CA GLU A 283 12.86 -21.24 -6.97
C GLU A 283 11.41 -21.38 -6.48
N PHE A 284 10.64 -20.29 -6.46
CA PHE A 284 9.26 -20.25 -5.96
C PHE A 284 8.24 -19.76 -7.00
N PHE A 285 8.61 -18.74 -7.79
CA PHE A 285 7.79 -18.20 -8.87
C PHE A 285 8.51 -18.30 -10.20
N ASP A 286 7.94 -19.01 -11.18
CA ASP A 286 8.39 -18.92 -12.56
C ASP A 286 7.91 -17.62 -13.24
N LEU A 287 8.59 -17.23 -14.32
CA LEU A 287 8.28 -16.01 -15.06
C LEU A 287 6.84 -16.03 -15.63
N GLU A 288 6.39 -17.18 -16.12
CA GLU A 288 5.08 -17.36 -16.73
C GLU A 288 3.95 -17.13 -15.70
N ALA A 289 4.13 -17.58 -14.46
CA ALA A 289 3.18 -17.32 -13.38
C ALA A 289 3.09 -15.82 -13.04
N LEU A 290 4.21 -15.12 -13.02
CA LEU A 290 4.25 -13.67 -12.79
C LEU A 290 3.61 -12.89 -13.94
N LEU A 291 3.86 -13.28 -15.19
CA LEU A 291 3.23 -12.66 -16.37
C LEU A 291 1.71 -12.89 -16.41
N ARG A 292 1.22 -14.07 -15.99
CA ARG A 292 -0.23 -14.31 -15.82
C ARG A 292 -0.83 -13.42 -14.75
N THR A 293 -0.12 -13.23 -13.64
CA THR A 293 -0.55 -12.31 -12.58
C THR A 293 -0.61 -10.88 -13.10
N LYS A 294 0.42 -10.43 -13.83
CA LYS A 294 0.49 -9.11 -14.49
C LYS A 294 -0.71 -8.90 -15.42
N ALA A 295 -1.07 -9.90 -16.21
CA ALA A 295 -2.21 -9.82 -17.14
C ALA A 295 -3.58 -9.79 -16.45
N SER A 296 -3.67 -10.21 -15.18
CA SER A 296 -4.93 -10.30 -14.44
C SER A 296 -5.26 -9.05 -13.61
N MET A 297 -4.37 -8.05 -13.55
CA MET A 297 -4.54 -6.84 -12.76
C MET A 297 -4.24 -5.57 -13.56
N PRO A 298 -4.76 -4.41 -13.13
CA PRO A 298 -4.41 -3.12 -13.73
C PRO A 298 -2.91 -2.84 -13.67
N THR A 299 -2.36 -2.22 -14.71
CA THR A 299 -0.91 -1.94 -14.83
C THR A 299 -0.36 -1.15 -13.64
N PHE A 300 -1.11 -0.15 -13.15
CA PHE A 300 -0.68 0.63 -11.99
C PHE A 300 -0.54 -0.19 -10.70
N GLN A 301 -1.45 -1.17 -10.48
CA GLN A 301 -1.36 -2.07 -9.32
C GLN A 301 -0.18 -3.01 -9.46
N TRP A 302 0.07 -3.51 -10.67
CA TRP A 302 1.25 -4.31 -10.95
C TRP A 302 2.55 -3.51 -10.68
N ASN A 303 2.64 -2.30 -11.21
CA ASN A 303 3.81 -1.46 -11.03
C ASN A 303 4.04 -1.11 -9.55
N ALA A 304 3.00 -0.76 -8.81
CA ALA A 304 3.12 -0.49 -7.39
C ALA A 304 3.52 -1.75 -6.60
N GLN A 305 2.72 -2.82 -6.67
CA GLN A 305 2.84 -3.95 -5.76
C GLN A 305 3.94 -4.93 -6.16
N TYR A 306 4.12 -5.17 -7.47
CA TYR A 306 5.07 -6.16 -7.97
C TYR A 306 6.39 -5.55 -8.45
N GLN A 307 6.37 -4.34 -9.02
CA GLN A 307 7.60 -3.66 -9.45
C GLN A 307 8.09 -2.62 -8.43
N GLN A 308 7.36 -2.37 -7.35
CA GLN A 308 7.66 -1.40 -6.28
C GLN A 308 7.77 0.06 -6.76
N THR A 309 7.22 0.36 -7.92
CA THR A 309 7.23 1.69 -8.57
C THR A 309 5.82 2.24 -8.72
N PRO A 310 5.18 2.72 -7.65
CA PRO A 310 3.88 3.37 -7.76
C PRO A 310 4.03 4.67 -8.56
N THR A 311 3.23 4.81 -9.63
CA THR A 311 3.21 5.99 -10.49
C THR A 311 1.82 6.61 -10.51
N ALA A 312 1.74 7.94 -10.55
CA ALA A 312 0.47 8.65 -10.64
C ALA A 312 -0.11 8.59 -12.07
N GLU A 313 0.74 8.68 -13.10
CA GLU A 313 0.30 8.84 -14.50
C GLU A 313 -0.30 7.58 -15.13
N GLU A 314 0.24 6.40 -14.83
CA GLU A 314 -0.27 5.14 -15.41
C GLU A 314 -1.55 4.63 -14.72
N ALA A 315 -1.84 5.15 -13.56
CA ALA A 315 -3.03 4.83 -12.78
C ALA A 315 -4.21 5.74 -13.07
N ALA A 316 -4.01 6.79 -13.85
CA ALA A 316 -5.05 7.74 -14.18
C ALA A 316 -6.21 7.05 -14.92
N LEU A 317 -7.41 7.10 -14.33
CA LEU A 317 -8.64 6.65 -14.99
C LEU A 317 -8.99 7.53 -16.19
N VAL A 318 -8.57 8.79 -16.13
CA VAL A 318 -8.74 9.78 -17.17
C VAL A 318 -7.38 10.36 -17.50
N LYS A 319 -6.89 10.08 -18.69
CA LYS A 319 -5.58 10.56 -19.11
C LYS A 319 -5.64 12.02 -19.53
N ARG A 320 -4.58 12.78 -19.19
CA ARG A 320 -4.44 14.17 -19.58
C ARG A 320 -4.53 14.38 -21.10
N GLU A 321 -3.98 13.49 -21.89
CA GLU A 321 -3.98 13.54 -23.36
C GLU A 321 -5.35 13.35 -24.00
N TRP A 322 -6.38 12.94 -23.27
CA TRP A 322 -7.75 12.78 -23.77
C TRP A 322 -8.54 14.09 -23.79
N TRP A 323 -8.09 15.09 -23.04
CA TRP A 323 -8.73 16.40 -22.98
C TRP A 323 -8.43 17.20 -24.24
N GLN A 324 -9.45 17.85 -24.81
CA GLN A 324 -9.29 18.72 -25.95
C GLN A 324 -9.05 20.16 -25.48
N ILE A 325 -8.15 20.87 -26.13
CA ILE A 325 -7.83 22.27 -25.79
C ILE A 325 -8.59 23.19 -26.73
N TRP A 326 -9.36 24.12 -26.14
CA TRP A 326 -10.07 25.15 -26.88
C TRP A 326 -9.18 26.40 -27.01
N GLU A 327 -8.54 26.56 -28.17
CA GLU A 327 -7.55 27.63 -28.38
C GLU A 327 -8.16 28.99 -28.69
N GLN A 328 -9.48 29.07 -28.94
CA GLN A 328 -10.13 30.34 -29.23
C GLN A 328 -10.32 31.17 -27.96
N GLU A 329 -10.24 32.53 -28.10
CA GLU A 329 -10.34 33.47 -27.00
C GLU A 329 -11.73 33.43 -26.32
N ARG A 330 -12.78 33.09 -27.07
CA ARG A 330 -14.14 32.97 -26.55
C ARG A 330 -14.63 31.55 -26.61
N PRO A 331 -15.38 31.10 -25.60
CA PRO A 331 -16.00 29.78 -25.65
C PRO A 331 -17.00 29.68 -26.83
N PRO A 332 -17.33 28.48 -27.30
CA PRO A 332 -18.33 28.29 -28.33
C PRO A 332 -19.73 28.71 -27.84
N SER A 333 -20.65 28.95 -28.76
CA SER A 333 -22.06 29.15 -28.38
C SER A 333 -22.63 27.85 -27.82
N CYS A 334 -22.98 27.86 -26.54
CA CYS A 334 -23.51 26.70 -25.83
C CYS A 334 -25.04 26.67 -25.90
N GLU A 335 -25.59 25.53 -26.20
CA GLU A 335 -27.03 25.29 -26.23
C GLU A 335 -27.62 24.90 -24.89
N TYR A 336 -26.77 24.42 -23.98
CA TYR A 336 -27.14 23.99 -22.64
C TYR A 336 -26.01 24.21 -21.66
N ILE A 337 -26.31 24.78 -20.50
CA ILE A 337 -25.31 25.05 -19.46
C ILE A 337 -25.58 24.18 -18.23
N ILE A 338 -24.57 23.44 -17.80
CA ILE A 338 -24.58 22.59 -16.62
C ILE A 338 -23.68 23.19 -15.57
N MET A 339 -24.20 23.44 -14.39
CA MET A 339 -23.45 23.84 -13.21
C MET A 339 -23.51 22.71 -12.17
N SER A 340 -22.40 22.35 -11.57
CA SER A 340 -22.33 21.29 -10.55
C SER A 340 -21.48 21.71 -9.36
N LEU A 341 -21.98 21.41 -8.17
CA LEU A 341 -21.38 21.83 -6.90
C LEU A 341 -21.20 20.65 -5.96
N ASP A 342 -19.96 20.40 -5.56
CA ASP A 342 -19.61 19.59 -4.38
C ASP A 342 -19.30 20.53 -3.22
N ALA A 343 -20.17 20.55 -2.21
CA ALA A 343 -20.04 21.42 -1.05
C ALA A 343 -19.37 20.68 0.10
N ALA A 344 -18.33 21.27 0.67
CA ALA A 344 -17.63 20.73 1.84
C ALA A 344 -18.58 20.39 3.00
N ALA A 345 -18.34 19.27 3.68
CA ALA A 345 -19.04 18.90 4.90
C ALA A 345 -18.50 19.71 6.09
N GLU A 346 -19.38 20.07 7.02
CA GLU A 346 -19.24 20.95 8.20
C GLU A 346 -17.86 21.29 8.82
N LYS A 347 -17.87 22.40 9.53
CA LYS A 347 -16.93 23.23 10.32
C LYS A 347 -15.73 22.58 11.05
N HIS A 348 -15.54 21.27 11.09
CA HIS A 348 -14.53 20.64 11.95
C HIS A 348 -13.33 20.04 11.20
N ASN A 349 -13.41 19.87 9.89
CA ASN A 349 -12.26 19.50 9.07
C ASN A 349 -11.72 20.70 8.31
N ARG A 350 -10.61 21.27 8.77
CA ARG A 350 -9.88 22.36 8.12
C ARG A 350 -9.36 22.04 6.72
N ALA A 351 -9.70 20.88 6.16
CA ALA A 351 -9.11 20.33 4.94
C ALA A 351 -10.02 20.34 3.71
N ASP A 352 -11.36 20.32 3.85
CA ASP A 352 -12.26 20.12 2.70
C ASP A 352 -12.52 21.44 1.94
N TYR A 353 -12.42 21.38 0.63
CA TYR A 353 -12.77 22.47 -0.28
C TYR A 353 -14.20 22.31 -0.79
N THR A 354 -14.81 23.44 -1.12
CA THR A 354 -15.99 23.48 -1.98
C THR A 354 -15.53 23.62 -3.41
N ALA A 355 -16.06 22.78 -4.31
CA ALA A 355 -15.75 22.77 -5.72
C ALA A 355 -17.01 22.99 -6.57
N LEU A 356 -16.99 24.02 -7.40
CA LEU A 356 -18.03 24.32 -8.38
C LEU A 356 -17.42 24.30 -9.78
N THR A 357 -18.06 23.59 -10.70
CA THR A 357 -17.68 23.60 -12.13
C THR A 357 -18.86 23.95 -13.01
N THR A 358 -18.64 24.81 -14.00
CA THR A 358 -19.65 25.25 -14.98
C THR A 358 -19.24 24.76 -16.36
N TRP A 359 -20.18 24.10 -17.03
CA TRP A 359 -19.95 23.42 -18.31
C TRP A 359 -20.97 23.85 -19.35
N GLY A 360 -20.49 24.05 -20.58
CA GLY A 360 -21.35 24.35 -21.72
C GLY A 360 -21.42 23.19 -22.71
N VAL A 361 -22.62 22.81 -23.12
CA VAL A 361 -22.86 21.83 -24.18
C VAL A 361 -23.01 22.57 -25.50
N PHE A 362 -22.23 22.20 -26.50
CA PHE A 362 -22.21 22.83 -27.81
C PHE A 362 -22.12 21.81 -28.94
N LEU A 363 -22.64 22.17 -30.10
CA LEU A 363 -22.50 21.36 -31.31
C LEU A 363 -21.15 21.67 -31.96
N TYR A 364 -20.29 20.67 -32.08
CA TYR A 364 -18.99 20.83 -32.73
C TYR A 364 -19.14 20.61 -34.25
N GLU A 365 -18.96 21.70 -35.01
CA GLU A 365 -19.27 21.72 -36.46
C GLU A 365 -18.48 20.70 -37.28
N GLU A 366 -17.26 20.34 -36.88
CA GLU A 366 -16.44 19.40 -37.64
C GLU A 366 -16.93 17.96 -37.59
N THR A 367 -17.57 17.57 -36.49
CA THR A 367 -18.04 16.19 -36.27
C THR A 367 -19.57 16.06 -36.30
N ASP A 368 -20.30 17.19 -36.34
CA ASP A 368 -21.75 17.26 -36.21
C ASP A 368 -22.26 16.53 -34.95
N ALA A 369 -21.47 16.60 -33.87
CA ALA A 369 -21.72 15.95 -32.58
C ALA A 369 -21.71 16.94 -31.43
N TYR A 370 -22.51 16.68 -30.40
CA TYR A 370 -22.48 17.46 -29.18
C TYR A 370 -21.21 17.15 -28.39
N ASN A 371 -20.54 18.21 -27.96
CA ASN A 371 -19.37 18.21 -27.10
C ASN A 371 -19.65 19.04 -25.85
N ILE A 372 -18.81 18.92 -24.84
CA ILE A 372 -18.92 19.69 -23.60
C ILE A 372 -17.61 20.44 -23.32
N ILE A 373 -17.71 21.70 -22.93
CA ILE A 373 -16.58 22.56 -22.61
C ILE A 373 -16.68 23.10 -21.19
N LEU A 374 -15.55 23.09 -20.47
CA LEU A 374 -15.45 23.73 -19.17
C LEU A 374 -15.42 25.26 -19.33
N LEU A 375 -16.40 25.96 -18.76
CA LEU A 375 -16.58 27.39 -18.85
C LEU A 375 -16.01 28.14 -17.62
N ASN A 376 -16.16 27.57 -16.42
CA ASN A 376 -15.62 28.11 -15.19
C ASN A 376 -15.36 27.00 -14.15
N SER A 377 -14.43 27.26 -13.21
CA SER A 377 -14.15 26.40 -12.07
C SER A 377 -13.75 27.22 -10.85
N ILE A 378 -14.38 26.95 -9.72
CA ILE A 378 -14.08 27.55 -8.43
C ILE A 378 -13.78 26.45 -7.43
N LYS A 379 -12.60 26.52 -6.79
CA LYS A 379 -12.20 25.63 -5.70
C LYS A 379 -11.71 26.47 -4.55
N GLN A 380 -12.50 26.57 -3.49
CA GLN A 380 -12.20 27.42 -2.37
C GLN A 380 -12.78 26.89 -1.06
N ARG A 381 -12.11 27.19 0.06
CA ARG A 381 -12.68 26.95 1.39
C ARG A 381 -13.56 28.12 1.75
N MET A 382 -14.83 27.85 2.08
CA MET A 382 -15.79 28.88 2.40
C MET A 382 -16.80 28.41 3.44
N GLU A 383 -17.32 29.37 4.23
CA GLU A 383 -18.44 29.10 5.12
C GLU A 383 -19.77 29.19 4.36
N PHE A 384 -20.85 28.65 4.96
CA PHE A 384 -22.16 28.58 4.28
C PHE A 384 -22.70 29.91 3.74
N PRO A 385 -22.53 31.09 4.42
CA PRO A 385 -22.95 32.38 3.85
C PRO A 385 -22.19 32.72 2.55
N GLU A 386 -20.87 32.49 2.53
CA GLU A 386 -20.00 32.74 1.38
C GLU A 386 -20.32 31.75 0.25
N LEU A 387 -20.56 30.47 0.59
CA LEU A 387 -21.02 29.44 -0.35
C LEU A 387 -22.32 29.85 -1.04
N LYS A 388 -23.29 30.38 -0.26
CA LYS A 388 -24.57 30.82 -0.80
C LYS A 388 -24.40 32.01 -1.74
N GLU A 389 -23.61 33.02 -1.33
CA GLU A 389 -23.32 34.21 -2.13
C GLU A 389 -22.65 33.81 -3.46
N MET A 390 -21.57 33.02 -3.42
CA MET A 390 -20.88 32.54 -4.59
C MET A 390 -21.82 31.73 -5.53
N ALA A 391 -22.61 30.82 -4.99
CA ALA A 391 -23.53 30.02 -5.80
C ALA A 391 -24.63 30.87 -6.48
N MET A 392 -25.07 31.97 -5.83
CA MET A 392 -26.03 32.90 -6.40
C MET A 392 -25.41 33.80 -7.46
N GLU A 393 -24.19 34.28 -7.28
CA GLU A 393 -23.44 35.08 -8.26
C GLU A 393 -23.18 34.25 -9.53
N GLU A 394 -22.64 33.02 -9.37
CA GLU A 394 -22.39 32.10 -10.50
C GLU A 394 -23.68 31.71 -11.23
N TYR A 395 -24.76 31.49 -10.48
CA TYR A 395 -26.08 31.22 -11.08
C TYR A 395 -26.58 32.42 -11.92
N ALA A 396 -26.39 33.63 -11.43
CA ALA A 396 -26.82 34.85 -12.15
C ALA A 396 -25.93 35.16 -13.37
N GLU A 397 -24.67 34.79 -13.32
CA GLU A 397 -23.72 35.02 -14.43
C GLU A 397 -23.95 34.02 -15.57
N TRP A 398 -24.10 32.75 -15.23
CA TRP A 398 -24.16 31.66 -16.22
C TRP A 398 -25.59 31.27 -16.64
N GLU A 399 -26.61 31.63 -15.86
CA GLU A 399 -28.02 31.24 -16.09
C GLU A 399 -28.17 29.75 -16.47
N PRO A 400 -27.67 28.77 -15.64
CA PRO A 400 -27.56 27.39 -16.03
C PRO A 400 -28.94 26.75 -16.25
N ASP A 401 -29.05 25.91 -17.29
CA ASP A 401 -30.22 25.07 -17.55
C ASP A 401 -30.35 23.93 -16.54
N ALA A 402 -29.22 23.49 -15.98
CA ALA A 402 -29.17 22.51 -14.90
C ALA A 402 -28.15 22.93 -13.85
N PHE A 403 -28.60 23.13 -12.61
CA PHE A 403 -27.72 23.28 -11.46
C PHE A 403 -27.86 22.04 -10.55
N ILE A 404 -26.75 21.33 -10.33
CA ILE A 404 -26.70 20.08 -9.60
C ILE A 404 -25.89 20.29 -8.33
N VAL A 405 -26.42 19.90 -7.18
CA VAL A 405 -25.77 20.02 -5.87
C VAL A 405 -25.69 18.66 -5.21
N GLU A 406 -24.50 18.25 -4.78
CA GLU A 406 -24.36 16.98 -4.07
C GLU A 406 -25.07 17.01 -2.70
N LYS A 407 -25.73 15.90 -2.37
CA LYS A 407 -26.43 15.74 -1.08
C LYS A 407 -25.46 15.48 0.06
N LYS A 408 -24.77 16.51 0.49
CA LYS A 408 -23.98 16.58 1.73
C LYS A 408 -24.56 17.70 2.59
N SER A 409 -24.16 17.80 3.87
CA SER A 409 -24.77 18.73 4.84
C SER A 409 -24.93 20.17 4.34
N SER A 410 -23.86 20.79 3.86
CA SER A 410 -23.87 22.17 3.33
C SER A 410 -24.59 22.26 1.99
N GLY A 411 -24.41 21.27 1.12
CA GLY A 411 -25.11 21.19 -0.16
C GLY A 411 -26.63 21.03 0.00
N THR A 412 -27.07 20.22 0.94
CA THR A 412 -28.50 20.07 1.23
C THR A 412 -29.13 21.37 1.75
N ALA A 413 -28.43 22.12 2.59
CA ALA A 413 -28.90 23.40 3.08
C ALA A 413 -28.99 24.44 1.94
N LEU A 414 -27.99 24.51 1.09
CA LEU A 414 -27.97 25.38 -0.09
C LEU A 414 -29.10 25.03 -1.07
N TYR A 415 -29.27 23.73 -1.38
CA TYR A 415 -30.37 23.25 -2.22
C TYR A 415 -31.74 23.71 -1.73
N GLN A 416 -31.99 23.58 -0.42
CA GLN A 416 -33.27 24.02 0.18
C GLN A 416 -33.48 25.52 0.07
N GLU A 417 -32.45 26.31 0.32
CA GLU A 417 -32.48 27.76 0.20
C GLU A 417 -32.77 28.21 -1.24
N MET A 418 -32.02 27.71 -2.21
CA MET A 418 -32.19 28.05 -3.63
C MET A 418 -33.57 27.64 -4.17
N ARG A 419 -34.06 26.47 -3.76
CA ARG A 419 -35.43 26.02 -4.10
C ARG A 419 -36.50 26.95 -3.53
N ARG A 420 -36.33 27.47 -2.30
CA ARG A 420 -37.25 28.44 -1.70
C ARG A 420 -37.27 29.78 -2.49
N MET A 421 -36.15 30.13 -3.11
CA MET A 421 -36.04 31.29 -3.97
C MET A 421 -36.58 31.05 -5.39
N GLY A 422 -37.05 29.86 -5.68
CA GLY A 422 -37.65 29.49 -6.96
C GLY A 422 -36.66 29.09 -8.05
N LEU A 423 -35.39 28.88 -7.70
CA LEU A 423 -34.35 28.49 -8.66
C LEU A 423 -34.42 26.98 -8.98
N PRO A 424 -34.21 26.57 -10.26
CA PRO A 424 -34.29 25.19 -10.71
C PRO A 424 -33.02 24.40 -10.37
N VAL A 425 -32.82 24.12 -9.08
CA VAL A 425 -31.68 23.34 -8.58
C VAL A 425 -32.11 21.90 -8.35
N SER A 426 -31.26 20.93 -8.71
CA SER A 426 -31.46 19.48 -8.50
C SER A 426 -30.45 18.94 -7.48
N GLU A 427 -30.91 18.02 -6.62
CA GLU A 427 -30.06 17.36 -5.63
C GLU A 427 -29.52 16.04 -6.22
N TYR A 428 -28.22 15.86 -6.18
CA TYR A 428 -27.58 14.60 -6.53
C TYR A 428 -27.31 13.78 -5.27
N THR A 429 -27.81 12.56 -5.26
CA THR A 429 -27.56 11.62 -4.16
C THR A 429 -26.76 10.44 -4.71
N PRO A 430 -25.51 10.23 -4.28
CA PRO A 430 -24.79 9.02 -4.62
C PRO A 430 -25.56 7.79 -4.08
N HIS A 431 -25.97 6.89 -4.96
CA HIS A 431 -26.64 5.66 -4.55
C HIS A 431 -25.64 4.68 -3.94
N ARG A 432 -26.06 3.91 -2.93
CA ARG A 432 -25.21 2.84 -2.34
C ARG A 432 -24.76 1.76 -3.35
N GLY A 433 -25.33 1.74 -4.56
CA GLY A 433 -24.96 0.86 -5.66
C GLY A 433 -24.11 1.53 -6.75
N SER A 434 -23.83 2.84 -6.66
CA SER A 434 -23.01 3.56 -7.68
C SER A 434 -21.49 3.43 -7.46
N GLY A 435 -21.04 2.59 -6.51
CA GLY A 435 -19.62 2.46 -6.18
C GLY A 435 -19.05 3.66 -5.42
N ASP A 436 -17.75 3.60 -5.16
CA ASP A 436 -16.99 4.71 -4.63
C ASP A 436 -16.72 5.79 -5.70
N LYS A 437 -15.99 6.84 -5.37
CA LYS A 437 -15.58 7.91 -6.30
C LYS A 437 -14.89 7.36 -7.55
N LEU A 438 -14.09 6.31 -7.38
CA LEU A 438 -13.36 5.66 -8.48
C LEU A 438 -14.32 5.07 -9.52
N ALA A 439 -15.33 4.33 -9.06
CA ALA A 439 -16.35 3.76 -9.94
C ALA A 439 -17.19 4.84 -10.66
N ARG A 440 -17.48 5.95 -9.96
CA ARG A 440 -18.19 7.09 -10.55
C ARG A 440 -17.37 7.78 -11.64
N LEU A 441 -16.11 8.07 -11.40
CA LEU A 441 -15.22 8.63 -12.43
C LEU A 441 -15.05 7.67 -13.60
N ASN A 442 -14.88 6.37 -13.32
CA ASN A 442 -14.79 5.36 -14.38
C ASN A 442 -16.04 5.31 -15.26
N SER A 443 -17.24 5.56 -14.70
CA SER A 443 -18.50 5.57 -15.45
C SER A 443 -18.62 6.72 -16.46
N VAL A 444 -17.76 7.72 -16.41
CA VAL A 444 -17.74 8.88 -17.33
C VAL A 444 -16.38 9.05 -18.04
N SER A 445 -15.40 8.20 -17.73
CA SER A 445 -14.06 8.27 -18.32
C SER A 445 -14.06 8.08 -19.83
N ASP A 446 -14.97 7.28 -20.35
CA ASP A 446 -15.17 7.04 -21.79
C ASP A 446 -15.64 8.30 -22.55
N ILE A 447 -16.34 9.24 -21.89
CA ILE A 447 -16.71 10.53 -22.48
C ILE A 447 -15.44 11.34 -22.78
N VAL A 448 -14.52 11.39 -21.81
CA VAL A 448 -13.24 12.10 -21.98
C VAL A 448 -12.35 11.38 -22.99
N ALA A 449 -12.26 10.04 -22.89
CA ALA A 449 -11.48 9.21 -23.82
C ALA A 449 -11.96 9.32 -25.28
N SER A 450 -13.24 9.65 -25.48
CA SER A 450 -13.80 9.86 -26.83
C SER A 450 -13.48 11.26 -27.40
N GLY A 451 -12.73 12.11 -26.68
CA GLY A 451 -12.35 13.46 -27.14
C GLY A 451 -13.51 14.46 -27.16
N LEU A 452 -14.56 14.21 -26.38
CA LEU A 452 -15.75 15.06 -26.35
C LEU A 452 -15.67 16.20 -25.32
N VAL A 453 -14.62 16.20 -24.47
CA VAL A 453 -14.49 17.16 -23.37
C VAL A 453 -13.37 18.16 -23.68
N TRP A 454 -13.74 19.44 -23.66
CA TRP A 454 -12.88 20.56 -24.00
C TRP A 454 -12.61 21.42 -22.78
N VAL A 455 -11.41 22.02 -22.74
CA VAL A 455 -11.02 22.97 -21.69
C VAL A 455 -10.29 24.17 -22.31
N PRO A 456 -10.47 25.39 -21.78
CA PRO A 456 -9.68 26.53 -22.21
C PRO A 456 -8.23 26.44 -21.66
N PRO A 457 -7.24 27.07 -22.32
CA PRO A 457 -5.85 27.07 -21.87
C PRO A 457 -5.64 28.08 -20.71
N THR A 458 -6.35 27.87 -19.62
CA THR A 458 -6.30 28.73 -18.42
C THR A 458 -5.79 27.96 -17.21
N ARG A 459 -5.22 28.68 -16.23
CA ARG A 459 -4.67 28.03 -15.02
C ARG A 459 -5.72 27.28 -14.20
N TRP A 460 -6.94 27.84 -14.08
CA TRP A 460 -8.01 27.20 -13.32
C TRP A 460 -8.58 25.95 -14.04
N ALA A 461 -8.58 25.94 -15.38
CA ALA A 461 -8.98 24.75 -16.14
C ALA A 461 -7.90 23.65 -16.05
N GLU A 462 -6.63 24.04 -16.06
CA GLU A 462 -5.51 23.15 -15.85
C GLU A 462 -5.59 22.44 -14.48
N GLU A 463 -6.02 23.16 -13.42
CA GLU A 463 -6.22 22.57 -12.09
C GLU A 463 -7.28 21.47 -12.10
N VAL A 464 -8.36 21.63 -12.87
CA VAL A 464 -9.37 20.58 -13.05
C VAL A 464 -8.79 19.36 -13.77
N VAL A 465 -8.06 19.57 -14.85
CA VAL A 465 -7.42 18.49 -15.62
C VAL A 465 -6.40 17.73 -14.76
N GLU A 466 -5.55 18.45 -14.04
CA GLU A 466 -4.54 17.87 -13.14
C GLU A 466 -5.17 17.00 -12.05
N GLU A 467 -6.22 17.52 -11.38
CA GLU A 467 -6.87 16.79 -10.29
C GLU A 467 -7.56 15.51 -10.78
N ILE A 468 -8.23 15.58 -11.93
CA ILE A 468 -8.92 14.42 -12.52
C ILE A 468 -7.91 13.40 -13.08
N ALA A 469 -6.87 13.86 -13.78
CA ALA A 469 -5.83 12.99 -14.32
C ALA A 469 -4.97 12.38 -13.20
N GLY A 470 -4.79 13.09 -12.10
CA GLY A 470 -4.06 12.59 -10.94
C GLY A 470 -4.89 11.72 -9.99
N PHE A 471 -6.23 11.69 -10.13
CA PHE A 471 -7.09 10.88 -9.27
C PHE A 471 -6.91 9.37 -9.58
N PRO A 472 -6.83 8.49 -8.56
CA PRO A 472 -7.07 8.72 -7.13
C PRO A 472 -5.81 9.07 -6.30
N PHE A 473 -4.73 9.49 -6.90
CA PHE A 473 -3.41 9.64 -6.26
C PHE A 473 -3.08 11.07 -5.78
N MET A 474 -4.00 12.02 -6.01
CA MET A 474 -3.85 13.41 -5.56
C MET A 474 -4.33 13.60 -4.12
N SER A 475 -3.79 14.62 -3.44
CA SER A 475 -4.17 14.99 -2.08
C SER A 475 -5.59 15.57 -1.96
N HIS A 476 -6.16 16.03 -3.07
CA HIS A 476 -7.49 16.63 -3.19
C HIS A 476 -8.24 16.00 -4.35
N ASP A 477 -9.55 15.83 -4.17
CA ASP A 477 -10.45 15.17 -5.13
C ASP A 477 -11.83 15.86 -5.21
N ASP A 478 -11.87 17.13 -4.83
CA ASP A 478 -13.12 17.91 -4.74
C ASP A 478 -13.66 18.26 -6.13
N LEU A 479 -12.78 18.61 -7.09
CA LEU A 479 -13.14 18.87 -8.48
C LEU A 479 -13.56 17.61 -9.24
N VAL A 480 -13.14 16.44 -8.79
CA VAL A 480 -13.54 15.16 -9.39
C VAL A 480 -15.04 14.94 -9.25
N ASP A 481 -15.60 15.07 -8.04
CA ASP A 481 -17.03 14.87 -7.80
C ASP A 481 -17.90 15.87 -8.58
N SER A 482 -17.51 17.15 -8.57
CA SER A 482 -18.18 18.19 -9.35
C SER A 482 -18.18 17.87 -10.86
N THR A 483 -17.00 17.51 -11.42
CA THR A 483 -16.88 17.16 -12.84
C THR A 483 -17.69 15.92 -13.21
N VAL A 484 -17.62 14.88 -12.37
CA VAL A 484 -18.39 13.63 -12.61
C VAL A 484 -19.89 13.90 -12.68
N MET A 485 -20.42 14.74 -11.78
CA MET A 485 -21.85 15.10 -11.81
C MET A 485 -22.25 15.81 -13.12
N ALA A 486 -21.40 16.69 -13.63
CA ALA A 486 -21.65 17.38 -14.89
C ALA A 486 -21.60 16.43 -16.09
N LEU A 487 -20.58 15.57 -16.17
CA LEU A 487 -20.43 14.60 -17.27
C LEU A 487 -21.55 13.55 -17.24
N MET A 488 -21.98 13.09 -16.08
CA MET A 488 -23.15 12.23 -15.93
C MET A 488 -24.42 12.92 -16.44
N ARG A 489 -24.60 14.21 -16.14
CA ARG A 489 -25.73 14.99 -16.64
C ARG A 489 -25.70 15.14 -18.15
N PHE A 490 -24.53 15.35 -18.73
CA PHE A 490 -24.32 15.40 -20.18
C PHE A 490 -24.75 14.10 -20.85
N ARG A 491 -24.34 12.94 -20.32
CA ARG A 491 -24.76 11.61 -20.80
C ARG A 491 -26.27 11.40 -20.65
N GLN A 492 -26.82 11.63 -19.45
CA GLN A 492 -28.23 11.42 -19.13
C GLN A 492 -29.17 12.40 -19.85
N GLY A 493 -28.66 13.57 -20.23
CA GLY A 493 -29.40 14.56 -21.03
C GLY A 493 -29.68 14.11 -22.46
N GLY A 494 -29.09 13.00 -22.90
CA GLY A 494 -29.27 12.44 -24.24
C GLY A 494 -28.50 13.19 -25.33
N PHE A 495 -27.53 14.02 -24.94
CA PHE A 495 -26.66 14.77 -25.87
C PHE A 495 -25.68 13.85 -26.61
N ILE A 496 -25.27 12.74 -25.95
CA ILE A 496 -24.33 11.77 -26.52
C ILE A 496 -24.91 10.35 -26.46
N ARG A 497 -24.43 9.51 -27.39
CA ARG A 497 -24.55 8.05 -27.33
C ARG A 497 -23.21 7.45 -27.66
N LEU A 498 -22.61 6.77 -26.69
CA LEU A 498 -21.36 6.07 -26.86
C LEU A 498 -21.65 4.57 -27.14
N PRO A 499 -20.72 3.83 -27.77
CA PRO A 499 -20.85 2.37 -27.94
C PRO A 499 -21.05 1.62 -26.63
N THR A 500 -20.56 2.16 -25.52
CA THR A 500 -20.73 1.65 -24.15
C THR A 500 -22.18 1.79 -23.63
N ASP A 501 -23.01 2.64 -24.25
CA ASP A 501 -24.42 2.87 -23.87
C ASP A 501 -25.37 1.89 -24.55
N GLU A 502 -24.90 1.02 -25.48
CA GLU A 502 -25.75 -0.01 -26.08
C GLU A 502 -26.18 -1.01 -24.99
N PRO A 503 -27.49 -1.27 -24.84
CA PRO A 503 -27.96 -2.24 -23.85
C PRO A 503 -27.35 -3.60 -24.17
N GLU A 504 -26.69 -4.23 -23.19
CA GLU A 504 -26.41 -5.66 -23.25
C GLU A 504 -27.68 -6.37 -23.66
N GLU A 505 -27.65 -7.14 -24.76
CA GLU A 505 -28.79 -7.93 -25.24
C GLU A 505 -29.37 -8.68 -24.04
N GLN A 506 -30.56 -8.31 -23.60
CA GLN A 506 -31.27 -9.03 -22.55
C GLN A 506 -31.42 -10.47 -23.02
N ARG A 507 -30.56 -11.35 -22.56
CA ARG A 507 -30.72 -12.79 -22.70
C ARG A 507 -32.01 -13.16 -21.97
N TYR A 508 -33.11 -13.26 -22.73
CA TYR A 508 -34.34 -13.80 -22.25
C TYR A 508 -34.12 -15.26 -21.83
N PHE A 509 -33.90 -15.50 -20.56
CA PHE A 509 -34.06 -16.83 -20.00
C PHE A 509 -35.54 -17.18 -20.02
N LYS A 510 -35.97 -17.94 -21.04
CA LYS A 510 -37.24 -18.65 -20.99
C LYS A 510 -37.22 -19.62 -19.82
N SER A 511 -37.87 -19.25 -18.71
CA SER A 511 -38.16 -20.19 -17.64
C SER A 511 -39.11 -21.25 -18.22
N ARG A 512 -38.61 -22.47 -18.40
CA ARG A 512 -39.45 -23.64 -18.58
C ARG A 512 -40.18 -23.90 -17.26
N ARG A 513 -41.44 -23.48 -17.19
CA ARG A 513 -42.40 -24.02 -16.22
C ARG A 513 -42.65 -25.47 -16.64
N GLY A 514 -41.99 -26.42 -16.00
CA GLY A 514 -42.42 -27.80 -16.02
C GLY A 514 -43.69 -27.94 -15.21
N GLY A 515 -44.78 -28.26 -15.87
CA GLY A 515 -45.97 -28.72 -15.19
C GLY A 515 -45.71 -30.09 -14.60
N TYR A 516 -46.12 -30.27 -13.36
CA TYR A 516 -46.35 -31.58 -12.79
C TYR A 516 -47.85 -31.72 -12.47
N TYR A 517 -48.37 -32.84 -12.95
CA TYR A 517 -49.58 -33.45 -12.44
C TYR A 517 -49.32 -33.94 -11.01
#